data_33ab25f918a5b68378289ae922348bc3
#
_entry.id   33ab25f918a5b68378289ae922348bc3
#
_cell.length_a   1.000
_cell.length_b   1.000
_cell.length_c   1.000
_cell.angle_alpha   90.00
_cell.angle_beta   90.00
_cell.angle_gamma   90.00
#
_symmetry.space_group_name_H-M   'P 1'
#
loop_
_entity.id
_entity.type
_entity.pdbx_description
1 polymer ?
#
loop_
_entity_poly.entity_id
_entity_poly.type
_entity_poly.pdbx_seq_one_letter_code
_entity_poly.pdbx_strand_id
1 'polypeptide(L)'
;MAVKKILSIPDPILREKSIPVKKVDKDIKNLMDDMIETMYNAPGIGLAAIQIGIPKRVIVMDISKDKDKKNPMFFINPKIIWKSKVLSTYEEGCLSIPNQFAEVQRPDKCHFKYLDYNGKEKEIKAEGLLSTCIQHEIDHLDGILFIAVSYTHLTLPTKA
;
A
#
# COMPACT_ATOMS: atom_id res chain seq x y z
N MET A 1 -5.40 -17.74 10.35
CA MET A 1 -4.60 -17.06 9.29
C MET A 1 -4.66 -17.88 8.01
N ALA A 2 -4.87 -17.25 6.89
CA ALA A 2 -4.96 -17.93 5.62
C ALA A 2 -4.33 -17.10 4.51
N VAL A 3 -3.65 -17.79 3.58
CA VAL A 3 -3.12 -17.15 2.37
C VAL A 3 -4.26 -17.00 1.37
N LYS A 4 -4.47 -15.77 0.91
CA LYS A 4 -5.51 -15.43 -0.06
C LYS A 4 -4.91 -15.23 -1.44
N LYS A 5 -5.75 -15.36 -2.46
CA LYS A 5 -5.33 -15.10 -3.83
C LYS A 5 -5.19 -13.60 -4.06
N ILE A 6 -4.02 -13.18 -4.55
CA ILE A 6 -3.79 -11.80 -4.96
C ILE A 6 -4.34 -11.61 -6.37
N LEU A 7 -5.23 -10.63 -6.52
CA LEU A 7 -5.83 -10.31 -7.80
C LEU A 7 -4.83 -9.51 -8.65
N SER A 8 -4.89 -9.74 -9.95
CA SER A 8 -4.00 -9.08 -10.90
C SER A 8 -4.79 -8.28 -11.91
N ILE A 9 -4.14 -7.28 -12.52
CA ILE A 9 -4.74 -6.58 -13.66
C ILE A 9 -5.03 -7.60 -14.76
N PRO A 10 -6.12 -7.46 -15.51
CA PRO A 10 -7.03 -6.32 -15.57
C PRO A 10 -8.27 -6.44 -14.68
N ASP A 11 -8.22 -7.11 -13.54
CA ASP A 11 -9.38 -7.24 -12.67
C ASP A 11 -9.91 -5.84 -12.28
N PRO A 12 -11.17 -5.52 -12.60
CA PRO A 12 -11.69 -4.17 -12.42
C PRO A 12 -11.80 -3.73 -10.96
N ILE A 13 -11.82 -4.66 -10.01
CA ILE A 13 -11.92 -4.29 -8.57
C ILE A 13 -10.70 -3.47 -8.13
N LEU A 14 -9.54 -3.67 -8.77
CA LEU A 14 -8.31 -2.94 -8.43
C LEU A 14 -8.42 -1.44 -8.69
N ARG A 15 -9.40 -1.01 -9.44
CA ARG A 15 -9.66 0.40 -9.75
C ARG A 15 -10.79 0.99 -8.93
N GLU A 16 -11.36 0.23 -8.02
CA GLU A 16 -12.41 0.71 -7.15
C GLU A 16 -11.83 1.44 -5.93
N LYS A 17 -12.58 2.40 -5.43
CA LYS A 17 -12.22 3.12 -4.21
C LYS A 17 -12.67 2.32 -2.99
N SER A 18 -11.73 2.06 -2.09
CA SER A 18 -12.00 1.32 -0.86
C SER A 18 -12.75 2.17 0.17
N ILE A 19 -13.55 1.50 1.00
CA ILE A 19 -14.41 2.15 1.99
C ILE A 19 -13.72 2.19 3.35
N PRO A 20 -13.85 3.28 4.11
CA PRO A 20 -13.31 3.34 5.47
C PRO A 20 -13.85 2.24 6.37
N VAL A 21 -13.00 1.74 7.26
CA VAL A 21 -13.37 0.79 8.31
C VAL A 21 -14.01 1.56 9.45
N LYS A 22 -15.20 1.13 9.89
CA LYS A 22 -15.93 1.81 10.98
C LYS A 22 -15.40 1.43 12.35
N LYS A 23 -14.98 0.18 12.52
CA LYS A 23 -14.52 -0.34 13.80
C LYS A 23 -13.50 -1.44 13.57
N VAL A 24 -12.42 -1.42 14.36
CA VAL A 24 -11.41 -2.49 14.34
C VAL A 24 -11.90 -3.62 15.25
N ASP A 25 -12.69 -4.50 14.70
CA ASP A 25 -13.25 -5.66 15.37
C ASP A 25 -12.44 -6.93 15.04
N LYS A 26 -12.94 -8.07 15.49
CA LYS A 26 -12.29 -9.36 15.23
C LYS A 26 -12.18 -9.66 13.73
N ASP A 27 -13.20 -9.30 12.94
CA ASP A 27 -13.19 -9.56 11.50
C ASP A 27 -12.08 -8.76 10.81
N ILE A 28 -11.86 -7.52 11.20
CA ILE A 28 -10.78 -6.70 10.66
C ILE A 28 -9.42 -7.23 11.10
N LYS A 29 -9.29 -7.70 12.34
CA LYS A 29 -8.04 -8.33 12.80
C LYS A 29 -7.75 -9.61 12.03
N ASN A 30 -8.74 -10.44 11.80
CA ASN A 30 -8.59 -11.65 10.99
C ASN A 30 -8.20 -11.30 9.55
N LEU A 31 -8.80 -10.25 8.99
CA LEU A 31 -8.43 -9.77 7.66
C LEU A 31 -6.95 -9.36 7.62
N MET A 32 -6.49 -8.60 8.60
CA MET A 32 -5.09 -8.18 8.67
C MET A 32 -4.14 -9.37 8.82
N ASP A 33 -4.52 -10.36 9.62
CA ASP A 33 -3.73 -11.58 9.79
C ASP A 33 -3.60 -12.36 8.47
N ASP A 34 -4.71 -12.49 7.74
CA ASP A 34 -4.69 -13.13 6.41
C ASP A 34 -3.86 -12.33 5.41
N MET A 35 -3.97 -11.01 5.45
CA MET A 35 -3.22 -10.14 4.54
C MET A 35 -1.72 -10.23 4.77
N ILE A 36 -1.27 -10.22 6.03
CA ILE A 36 0.17 -10.26 6.32
C ILE A 36 0.76 -11.62 5.92
N GLU A 37 0.03 -12.71 6.14
CA GLU A 37 0.46 -14.03 5.71
C GLU A 37 0.52 -14.11 4.18
N THR A 38 -0.50 -13.59 3.51
CA THR A 38 -0.55 -13.53 2.04
C THR A 38 0.63 -12.73 1.48
N MET A 39 0.93 -11.59 2.09
CA MET A 39 2.05 -10.74 1.67
C MET A 39 3.39 -11.46 1.81
N TYR A 40 3.64 -12.10 2.94
CA TYR A 40 4.89 -12.84 3.16
C TYR A 40 5.03 -14.02 2.20
N ASN A 41 3.92 -14.68 1.89
CA ASN A 41 3.93 -15.83 0.97
C ASN A 41 4.23 -15.41 -0.47
N ALA A 42 3.88 -14.19 -0.86
CA ALA A 42 3.97 -13.73 -2.25
C ALA A 42 5.37 -13.56 -2.86
N PRO A 43 6.52 -13.27 -2.22
CA PRO A 43 6.81 -12.40 -1.09
C PRO A 43 6.74 -10.91 -1.48
N GLY A 44 6.10 -10.12 -0.69
CA GLY A 44 5.97 -8.69 -0.90
C GLY A 44 6.31 -7.88 0.34
N ILE A 45 6.37 -6.56 0.20
CA ILE A 45 6.64 -5.65 1.31
C ILE A 45 5.42 -4.83 1.72
N GLY A 46 4.38 -4.83 0.90
CA GLY A 46 3.13 -4.13 1.19
C GLY A 46 1.96 -4.79 0.47
N LEU A 47 0.78 -4.68 1.05
CA LEU A 47 -0.45 -5.21 0.47
C LEU A 47 -1.65 -4.42 0.97
N ALA A 48 -2.52 -4.00 0.05
CA ALA A 48 -3.79 -3.38 0.37
C ALA A 48 -4.92 -4.42 0.26
N ALA A 49 -5.95 -4.30 1.08
CA ALA A 49 -7.04 -5.27 1.13
C ALA A 49 -7.75 -5.43 -0.23
N ILE A 50 -7.82 -4.38 -1.03
CA ILE A 50 -8.42 -4.44 -2.37
C ILE A 50 -7.74 -5.47 -3.26
N GLN A 51 -6.44 -5.72 -3.06
CA GLN A 51 -5.68 -6.68 -3.86
C GLN A 51 -6.07 -8.14 -3.59
N ILE A 52 -6.79 -8.39 -2.52
CA ILE A 52 -7.39 -9.70 -2.26
C ILE A 52 -8.93 -9.66 -2.37
N GLY A 53 -9.44 -8.63 -3.03
CA GLY A 53 -10.87 -8.52 -3.33
C GLY A 53 -11.73 -7.90 -2.25
N ILE A 54 -11.13 -7.27 -1.24
CA ILE A 54 -11.85 -6.67 -0.13
C ILE A 54 -11.68 -5.15 -0.18
N PRO A 55 -12.73 -4.39 -0.56
CA PRO A 55 -12.61 -2.94 -0.78
C PRO A 55 -12.71 -2.16 0.54
N LYS A 56 -11.80 -2.44 1.45
CA LYS A 56 -11.69 -1.75 2.74
C LYS A 56 -10.34 -1.08 2.87
N ARG A 57 -10.30 0.04 3.57
CA ARG A 57 -9.08 0.85 3.70
C ARG A 57 -8.15 0.25 4.77
N VAL A 58 -7.56 -0.88 4.42
CA VAL A 58 -6.64 -1.63 5.27
C VAL A 58 -5.38 -1.95 4.48
N ILE A 59 -4.21 -1.67 5.07
CA ILE A 59 -2.90 -1.94 4.49
C ILE A 59 -2.07 -2.72 5.50
N VAL A 60 -1.32 -3.70 5.02
CA VAL A 60 -0.26 -4.35 5.79
C VAL A 60 1.08 -4.10 5.10
N MET A 61 2.16 -4.03 5.87
CA MET A 61 3.46 -3.70 5.35
C MET A 61 4.56 -4.26 6.23
N ASP A 62 5.67 -4.65 5.61
CA ASP A 62 6.90 -4.96 6.31
C ASP A 62 8.08 -4.61 5.41
N ILE A 63 8.76 -3.51 5.75
CA ILE A 63 9.90 -3.02 4.98
C ILE A 63 11.24 -3.41 5.62
N SER A 64 11.23 -4.29 6.62
CA SER A 64 12.46 -4.75 7.25
C SER A 64 13.35 -5.48 6.24
N LYS A 65 14.65 -5.21 6.32
CA LYS A 65 15.63 -5.81 5.41
C LYS A 65 16.04 -7.21 5.85
N ASP A 66 15.93 -7.49 7.13
CA ASP A 66 16.31 -8.78 7.71
C ASP A 66 15.07 -9.68 7.78
N LYS A 67 15.09 -10.77 7.00
CA LYS A 67 13.99 -11.73 6.95
C LYS A 67 13.75 -12.44 8.29
N ASP A 68 14.80 -12.51 9.13
CA ASP A 68 14.70 -13.15 10.45
C ASP A 68 14.14 -12.19 11.51
N LYS A 69 14.08 -10.90 11.19
CA LYS A 69 13.56 -9.86 12.09
C LYS A 69 12.35 -9.18 11.46
N LYS A 70 11.24 -9.91 11.40
CA LYS A 70 10.00 -9.38 10.85
C LYS A 70 9.49 -8.21 11.71
N ASN A 71 9.03 -7.18 11.04
CA ASN A 71 8.42 -6.02 11.67
C ASN A 71 7.13 -5.64 10.93
N PRO A 72 6.08 -6.45 11.09
CA PRO A 72 4.82 -6.18 10.40
C PRO A 72 4.17 -4.91 10.92
N MET A 73 3.66 -4.10 10.00
CA MET A 73 2.95 -2.87 10.29
C MET A 73 1.54 -2.96 9.71
N PHE A 74 0.58 -2.41 10.45
CA PHE A 74 -0.83 -2.46 10.06
C PHE A 74 -1.39 -1.04 10.07
N PHE A 75 -2.00 -0.64 8.96
CA PHE A 75 -2.54 0.70 8.81
C PHE A 75 -4.00 0.63 8.39
N ILE A 76 -4.89 1.11 9.25
CA ILE A 76 -6.32 1.14 8.99
C ILE A 76 -6.74 2.59 8.81
N ASN A 77 -7.50 2.87 7.76
CA ASN A 77 -7.94 4.22 7.40
C ASN A 77 -6.78 5.21 7.33
N PRO A 78 -5.66 4.87 6.68
CA PRO A 78 -4.53 5.79 6.60
C PRO A 78 -4.91 7.02 5.80
N LYS A 79 -4.46 8.18 6.29
CA LYS A 79 -4.71 9.46 5.64
C LYS A 79 -3.44 10.31 5.67
N ILE A 80 -2.97 10.70 4.50
CA ILE A 80 -1.82 11.59 4.38
C ILE A 80 -2.28 13.00 4.72
N ILE A 81 -1.56 13.63 5.67
CA ILE A 81 -1.86 14.98 6.13
C ILE A 81 -0.82 16.00 5.67
N TRP A 82 0.34 15.54 5.22
CA TRP A 82 1.40 16.41 4.71
C TRP A 82 2.34 15.61 3.80
N LYS A 83 2.80 16.23 2.73
CA LYS A 83 3.78 15.68 1.79
C LYS A 83 4.89 16.69 1.55
N SER A 84 6.13 16.20 1.41
CA SER A 84 7.25 17.07 1.04
C SER A 84 7.14 17.49 -0.42
N LYS A 85 7.75 18.63 -0.73
CA LYS A 85 7.91 19.09 -2.12
C LYS A 85 9.07 18.36 -2.79
N VAL A 86 10.06 17.94 -2.00
CA VAL A 86 11.18 17.14 -2.50
C VAL A 86 10.69 15.76 -2.82
N LEU A 87 11.05 15.26 -4.00
CA LEU A 87 10.67 13.95 -4.50
C LEU A 87 11.86 13.00 -4.42
N SER A 88 11.59 11.73 -4.22
CA SER A 88 12.55 10.66 -4.42
C SER A 88 12.05 9.71 -5.50
N THR A 89 12.99 9.03 -6.15
CA THR A 89 12.68 8.10 -7.23
C THR A 89 13.01 6.68 -6.77
N TYR A 90 12.04 5.79 -6.86
CA TYR A 90 12.23 4.37 -6.61
C TYR A 90 11.68 3.55 -7.75
N GLU A 91 12.30 2.42 -8.03
CA GLU A 91 11.72 1.42 -8.91
C GLU A 91 10.61 0.72 -8.13
N GLU A 92 9.39 0.84 -8.62
CA GLU A 92 8.22 0.22 -7.99
C GLU A 92 7.72 -0.96 -8.80
N GLY A 93 7.25 -1.96 -8.08
CA GLY A 93 6.51 -3.07 -8.62
C GLY A 93 5.31 -3.32 -7.75
N CYS A 94 4.43 -4.21 -8.18
CA CYS A 94 3.21 -4.51 -7.45
C CYS A 94 2.83 -5.97 -7.64
N LEU A 95 2.41 -6.62 -6.57
CA LEU A 95 1.98 -8.02 -6.63
C LEU A 95 0.79 -8.22 -7.56
N SER A 96 -0.02 -7.18 -7.77
CA SER A 96 -1.16 -7.20 -8.71
C SER A 96 -0.78 -6.89 -10.15
N ILE A 97 0.48 -6.53 -10.40
CA ILE A 97 1.01 -6.27 -11.76
C ILE A 97 2.32 -7.06 -11.89
N PRO A 98 2.21 -8.37 -12.09
CA PRO A 98 3.40 -9.24 -12.09
C PRO A 98 4.38 -8.87 -13.20
N ASN A 99 5.67 -8.96 -12.89
CA ASN A 99 6.78 -8.80 -13.84
C ASN A 99 6.87 -7.42 -14.51
N GLN A 100 6.21 -6.41 -13.95
CA GLN A 100 6.33 -5.05 -14.45
C GLN A 100 6.86 -4.13 -13.35
N PHE A 101 7.83 -3.30 -13.72
CA PHE A 101 8.48 -2.38 -12.82
C PHE A 101 8.61 -1.04 -13.53
N ALA A 102 8.56 0.04 -12.78
CA ALA A 102 8.76 1.37 -13.32
C ALA A 102 9.35 2.29 -12.24
N GLU A 103 10.14 3.25 -12.68
CA GLU A 103 10.60 4.30 -11.80
C GLU A 103 9.44 5.25 -11.52
N VAL A 104 9.19 5.52 -10.25
CA VAL A 104 8.12 6.40 -9.81
C VAL A 104 8.70 7.46 -8.91
N GLN A 105 8.34 8.72 -9.17
CA GLN A 105 8.69 9.84 -8.32
C GLN A 105 7.55 10.10 -7.34
N ARG A 106 7.87 10.12 -6.06
CA ARG A 106 6.92 10.41 -5.00
C ARG A 106 7.55 11.34 -3.97
N PRO A 107 6.75 12.10 -3.22
CA PRO A 107 7.27 12.87 -2.09
C PRO A 107 8.16 12.01 -1.20
N ASP A 108 9.37 12.50 -0.94
CA ASP A 108 10.38 11.79 -0.15
C ASP A 108 9.95 11.60 1.31
N LYS A 109 9.14 12.54 1.81
CA LYS A 109 8.62 12.51 3.17
C LYS A 109 7.12 12.73 3.14
N CYS A 110 6.40 12.09 4.06
CA CYS A 110 4.99 12.36 4.28
C CYS A 110 4.62 12.09 5.73
N HIS A 111 3.62 12.81 6.21
CA HIS A 111 3.04 12.53 7.52
C HIS A 111 1.66 11.94 7.29
N PHE A 112 1.34 10.87 7.98
CA PHE A 112 0.02 10.25 7.85
C PHE A 112 -0.51 9.77 9.19
N LYS A 113 -1.82 9.83 9.32
CA LYS A 113 -2.57 9.33 10.48
C LYS A 113 -3.25 8.03 10.12
N TYR A 114 -3.38 7.15 11.09
CA TYR A 114 -4.02 5.84 10.88
C TYR A 114 -4.48 5.26 12.20
N LEU A 115 -5.27 4.17 12.12
CA LEU A 115 -5.55 3.32 13.26
C LEU A 115 -4.64 2.11 13.20
N ASP A 116 -4.09 1.71 14.33
CA ASP A 116 -3.22 0.54 14.40
C ASP A 116 -4.04 -0.77 14.53
N TYR A 117 -3.34 -1.90 14.67
CA TYR A 117 -3.97 -3.21 14.81
C TYR A 117 -5.01 -3.27 15.92
N ASN A 118 -4.85 -2.48 16.97
CA ASN A 118 -5.75 -2.43 18.11
C ASN A 118 -6.79 -1.30 18.03
N GLY A 119 -6.82 -0.57 16.93
CA GLY A 119 -7.77 0.51 16.72
C GLY A 119 -7.40 1.84 17.37
N LYS A 120 -6.15 1.99 17.79
CA LYS A 120 -5.65 3.24 18.37
C LYS A 120 -5.17 4.19 17.28
N GLU A 121 -5.51 5.47 17.41
CA GLU A 121 -5.02 6.49 16.50
C GLU A 121 -3.53 6.73 16.69
N LYS A 122 -2.82 6.77 15.58
CA LYS A 122 -1.38 7.04 15.55
C LYS A 122 -1.04 7.92 14.36
N GLU A 123 0.11 8.54 14.43
CA GLU A 123 0.67 9.34 13.34
C GLU A 123 2.11 8.92 13.12
N ILE A 124 2.51 8.83 11.87
CA ILE A 124 3.90 8.56 11.48
C ILE A 124 4.38 9.69 10.59
N LYS A 125 5.61 10.12 10.84
CA LYS A 125 6.38 10.99 9.96
C LYS A 125 7.32 10.09 9.17
N ALA A 126 6.89 9.71 7.96
CA ALA A 126 7.61 8.76 7.14
C ALA A 126 8.61 9.45 6.22
N GLU A 127 9.72 8.78 5.96
CA GLU A 127 10.70 9.21 4.97
C GLU A 127 11.26 7.99 4.24
N GLY A 128 11.87 8.22 3.08
CA GLY A 128 12.51 7.18 2.30
C GLY A 128 11.55 6.10 1.85
N LEU A 129 11.94 4.83 2.01
CA LEU A 129 11.16 3.69 1.54
C LEU A 129 9.77 3.63 2.17
N LEU A 130 9.65 3.93 3.46
CA LEU A 130 8.34 3.92 4.12
C LEU A 130 7.39 4.94 3.51
N SER A 131 7.88 6.16 3.22
CA SER A 131 7.08 7.19 2.55
C SER A 131 6.59 6.71 1.18
N THR A 132 7.48 6.14 0.39
CA THR A 132 7.14 5.60 -0.93
C THR A 132 6.13 4.46 -0.84
N CYS A 133 6.36 3.50 0.04
CA CYS A 133 5.49 2.34 0.17
C CYS A 133 4.09 2.72 0.66
N ILE A 134 3.98 3.56 1.68
CA ILE A 134 2.65 3.95 2.18
C ILE A 134 1.86 4.72 1.12
N GLN A 135 2.51 5.56 0.34
CA GLN A 135 1.83 6.29 -0.74
C GLN A 135 1.36 5.34 -1.84
N HIS A 136 2.17 4.35 -2.21
CA HIS A 136 1.79 3.32 -3.18
C HIS A 136 0.55 2.56 -2.71
N GLU A 137 0.53 2.14 -1.44
CA GLU A 137 -0.59 1.36 -0.91
C GLU A 137 -1.84 2.20 -0.73
N ILE A 138 -1.70 3.47 -0.32
CA ILE A 138 -2.86 4.37 -0.23
C ILE A 138 -3.46 4.60 -1.62
N ASP A 139 -2.63 4.69 -2.66
CA ASP A 139 -3.14 4.79 -4.04
C ASP A 139 -4.03 3.59 -4.37
N HIS A 140 -3.66 2.38 -3.96
CA HIS A 140 -4.52 1.20 -4.15
C HIS A 140 -5.89 1.40 -3.49
N LEU A 141 -5.93 2.02 -2.31
CA LEU A 141 -7.20 2.28 -1.64
C LEU A 141 -8.07 3.26 -2.41
N ASP A 142 -7.47 4.08 -3.25
CA ASP A 142 -8.16 5.04 -4.11
C ASP A 142 -8.35 4.52 -5.53
N GLY A 143 -8.00 3.26 -5.79
CA GLY A 143 -8.13 2.63 -7.10
C GLY A 143 -7.07 3.06 -8.11
N ILE A 144 -5.93 3.57 -7.64
CA ILE A 144 -4.84 4.08 -8.46
C ILE A 144 -3.68 3.07 -8.45
N LEU A 145 -3.20 2.69 -9.62
CA LEU A 145 -2.07 1.79 -9.78
C LEU A 145 -0.79 2.58 -10.06
N PHE A 146 0.37 2.03 -9.63
CA PHE A 146 1.64 2.74 -9.78
C PHE A 146 1.99 3.06 -11.24
N ILE A 147 1.51 2.25 -12.18
CA ILE A 147 1.71 2.49 -13.61
C ILE A 147 1.10 3.83 -14.03
N ALA A 148 -0.08 4.17 -13.50
CA ALA A 148 -0.73 5.44 -13.78
C ALA A 148 0.09 6.63 -13.24
N VAL A 149 0.67 6.48 -12.05
CA VAL A 149 1.53 7.51 -11.45
C VAL A 149 2.80 7.69 -12.26
N SER A 150 3.48 6.59 -12.60
CA SER A 150 4.67 6.60 -13.43
C SER A 150 4.40 7.26 -14.78
N TYR A 151 3.31 6.85 -15.41
CA TYR A 151 2.90 7.40 -16.72
C TYR A 151 2.67 8.90 -16.64
N THR A 152 2.00 9.38 -15.60
CA THR A 152 1.72 10.80 -15.43
C THR A 152 3.00 11.64 -15.28
N HIS A 153 3.97 11.12 -14.53
CA HIS A 153 5.20 11.87 -14.24
C HIS A 153 6.27 11.74 -15.34
N LEU A 154 6.36 10.59 -15.99
CA LEU A 154 7.46 10.27 -16.88
C LEU A 154 7.12 10.35 -18.38
N THR A 155 5.89 10.02 -18.76
CA THR A 155 5.52 9.90 -20.16
C THR A 155 4.73 11.06 -20.70
N LEU A 156 4.03 11.80 -19.88
CA LEU A 156 3.22 12.91 -20.33
C LEU A 156 4.01 13.92 -21.18
N PRO A 157 5.21 14.36 -20.77
CA PRO A 157 5.99 15.30 -21.56
C PRO A 157 6.43 14.75 -22.91
N THR A 158 6.56 13.45 -23.07
CA THR A 158 7.05 12.83 -24.30
C THR A 158 5.94 12.49 -25.28
N LYS A 159 4.71 12.68 -24.90
CA LYS A 159 3.54 12.38 -25.73
C LYS A 159 3.18 13.49 -26.70
N ALA A 160 3.85 14.56 -26.60
CA ALA A 160 3.59 15.71 -27.46
C ALA A 160 3.65 15.34 -28.95
#